data_6572a29306bcd7130206a2764a3dfd58
#
_entry.id   6572a29306bcd7130206a2764a3dfd58
#
_cell.length_a   1.000
_cell.length_b   1.000
_cell.length_c   1.000
_cell.angle_alpha   90.00
_cell.angle_beta   90.00
_cell.angle_gamma   90.00
#
_symmetry.space_group_name_H-M   'P 1'
#
loop_
_entity.id
_entity.type
_entity.pdbx_description
1 polymer ?
#
loop_
_entity_poly.entity_id
_entity_poly.type
_entity_poly.pdbx_seq_one_letter_code
_entity_poly.pdbx_strand_id
1 'polypeptide(L)'
;MTEHYPPGATILQQGAHVDRLHVVARGLVELRSTAGDLVESIGPGEVFGQLSLLVGTPMLWRAVAGEDTDCYLVPRAEVEPLRGVPGFEATLVQRAGERIRHAITLRRAAAPANPFAERARDLIARPLVTCGQQETVRAAAERMRDEQVSSLVVAGEPLGFLTDRDLRDRVVAPGIGLDTPVAAIMSTPLITAQADSTMAELLLMMVDRGIHHLPVTEAGRLVGIVTDTDLLRHESRHPLFLRRRLERAGDHEDLVAYAAEVRESVARLVDSETPVDDIGRLAGSAQDALVARILRDAERRLGPPPAPYAFMVLGSHARLEATLHTDQDHAIALADDAGPEAEAWAAALADEVVGGLERCGFPRCPGGIMASNPRWRVRLATWERYFRAWMEEPDEQALADTTIFFDFRQVGGTLDVDASLRPVVGQATAHPAFLARLALMALRRESPLDMFGQLRGIRQGRRRVLDLKLRGIAGIVDLARVFALEAGVPETNTLVRLRLAAARGLDVAPDLAESFEFLQQVRLRHQVRRLRVGAEPDNLVPLSELTELERRWLRDLFRLLDIARQSVRLHLQTDLRT
;
A
#
# COMPACT_ATOMS: atom_id res chain seq x y z
N MET A 1 27.95 -11.50 -34.76
CA MET A 1 27.58 -12.31 -35.97
C MET A 1 26.18 -11.88 -36.35
N THR A 2 25.87 -11.71 -37.63
CA THR A 2 24.52 -11.36 -38.10
C THR A 2 23.87 -12.58 -38.70
N GLU A 3 22.61 -12.84 -38.38
CA GLU A 3 21.83 -13.94 -38.93
C GLU A 3 20.49 -13.41 -39.45
N HIS A 4 20.09 -13.95 -40.62
CA HIS A 4 18.86 -13.54 -41.33
C HIS A 4 17.77 -14.59 -41.18
N TYR A 5 16.55 -14.15 -40.92
CA TYR A 5 15.37 -14.98 -40.71
C TYR A 5 14.22 -14.51 -41.63
N PRO A 6 13.72 -15.37 -42.52
CA PRO A 6 12.54 -15.02 -43.33
C PRO A 6 11.27 -15.01 -42.50
N PRO A 7 10.18 -14.33 -42.97
CA PRO A 7 8.90 -14.26 -42.27
C PRO A 7 8.38 -15.65 -41.87
N GLY A 8 7.94 -15.77 -40.60
CA GLY A 8 7.44 -17.01 -40.01
C GLY A 8 8.53 -17.98 -39.52
N ALA A 9 9.82 -17.69 -39.77
CA ALA A 9 10.91 -18.53 -39.25
C ALA A 9 10.98 -18.49 -37.73
N THR A 10 11.16 -19.62 -37.08
CA THR A 10 11.39 -19.70 -35.64
C THR A 10 12.85 -19.41 -35.34
N ILE A 11 13.11 -18.34 -34.59
CA ILE A 11 14.45 -17.90 -34.19
C ILE A 11 14.86 -18.63 -32.90
N LEU A 12 13.98 -18.66 -31.89
CA LEU A 12 14.20 -19.40 -30.65
C LEU A 12 12.96 -20.22 -30.32
N GLN A 13 13.18 -21.48 -29.97
CA GLN A 13 12.12 -22.37 -29.51
C GLN A 13 11.78 -22.09 -28.06
N GLN A 14 10.52 -22.26 -27.70
CA GLN A 14 10.09 -22.28 -26.30
C GLN A 14 10.79 -23.46 -25.59
N GLY A 15 11.28 -23.20 -24.36
CA GLY A 15 12.02 -24.19 -23.58
C GLY A 15 13.50 -24.31 -23.92
N ALA A 16 13.99 -23.66 -24.98
CA ALA A 16 15.41 -23.68 -25.34
C ALA A 16 16.22 -22.81 -24.34
N HIS A 17 17.44 -23.26 -24.04
CA HIS A 17 18.44 -22.44 -23.38
C HIS A 17 19.20 -21.61 -24.43
N VAL A 18 19.39 -20.33 -24.11
CA VAL A 18 20.03 -19.37 -25.01
C VAL A 18 21.45 -19.11 -24.55
N ASP A 19 22.41 -19.28 -25.47
CA ASP A 19 23.83 -19.00 -25.25
C ASP A 19 24.30 -17.68 -25.87
N ARG A 20 23.38 -16.95 -26.52
CA ARG A 20 23.65 -15.69 -27.23
C ARG A 20 22.54 -14.68 -26.97
N LEU A 21 22.90 -13.42 -26.80
CA LEU A 21 21.94 -12.32 -26.80
C LEU A 21 21.56 -12.00 -28.25
N HIS A 22 20.28 -11.90 -28.53
CA HIS A 22 19.76 -11.53 -29.84
C HIS A 22 19.35 -10.05 -29.82
N VAL A 23 19.88 -9.28 -30.77
CA VAL A 23 19.53 -7.87 -30.99
C VAL A 23 18.92 -7.74 -32.36
N VAL A 24 17.71 -7.25 -32.48
CA VAL A 24 17.07 -7.01 -33.78
C VAL A 24 17.79 -5.87 -34.48
N ALA A 25 18.42 -6.13 -35.61
CA ALA A 25 19.08 -5.13 -36.44
C ALA A 25 18.10 -4.49 -37.44
N ARG A 26 17.19 -5.31 -37.98
CA ARG A 26 16.14 -4.91 -38.92
C ARG A 26 14.98 -5.90 -38.84
N GLY A 27 13.77 -5.49 -39.16
CA GLY A 27 12.58 -6.32 -39.15
C GLY A 27 11.86 -6.38 -37.83
N LEU A 28 11.05 -7.42 -37.63
CA LEU A 28 10.18 -7.58 -36.45
C LEU A 28 10.25 -9.02 -35.95
N VAL A 29 10.48 -9.19 -34.65
CA VAL A 29 10.40 -10.49 -34.00
C VAL A 29 9.14 -10.53 -33.12
N GLU A 30 8.37 -11.59 -33.29
CA GLU A 30 7.15 -11.86 -32.50
C GLU A 30 7.43 -12.95 -31.48
N LEU A 31 7.23 -12.64 -30.21
CA LEU A 31 7.18 -13.65 -29.16
C LEU A 31 5.76 -14.22 -29.08
N ARG A 32 5.64 -15.54 -29.29
CA ARG A 32 4.35 -16.23 -29.34
C ARG A 32 4.21 -17.28 -28.26
N SER A 33 3.00 -17.39 -27.68
CA SER A 33 2.65 -18.41 -26.70
C SER A 33 2.61 -19.81 -27.33
N THR A 34 2.50 -20.87 -26.51
CA THR A 34 2.22 -22.25 -26.96
C THR A 34 0.93 -22.38 -27.77
N ALA A 35 -0.05 -21.54 -27.49
CA ALA A 35 -1.33 -21.47 -28.21
C ALA A 35 -1.25 -20.67 -29.51
N GLY A 36 -0.08 -20.05 -29.80
CA GLY A 36 0.14 -19.24 -31.00
C GLY A 36 -0.21 -17.75 -30.83
N ASP A 37 -0.70 -17.34 -29.68
CA ASP A 37 -1.07 -15.95 -29.43
C ASP A 37 0.18 -15.05 -29.42
N LEU A 38 0.06 -13.87 -30.01
CA LEU A 38 1.10 -12.84 -29.95
C LEU A 38 1.23 -12.32 -28.51
N VAL A 39 2.43 -12.43 -27.96
CA VAL A 39 2.75 -11.94 -26.60
C VAL A 39 3.42 -10.58 -26.69
N GLU A 40 4.35 -10.42 -27.64
CA GLU A 40 5.14 -9.21 -27.81
C GLU A 40 5.69 -9.12 -29.23
N SER A 41 5.91 -7.89 -29.70
CA SER A 41 6.64 -7.57 -30.92
C SER A 41 7.91 -6.81 -30.57
N ILE A 42 9.04 -7.23 -31.10
CA ILE A 42 10.39 -6.72 -30.81
C ILE A 42 10.96 -6.15 -32.10
N GLY A 43 11.23 -4.85 -32.10
CA GLY A 43 11.70 -4.09 -33.25
C GLY A 43 13.22 -3.82 -33.26
N PRO A 44 13.71 -3.07 -34.27
CA PRO A 44 15.12 -2.73 -34.41
C PRO A 44 15.72 -2.03 -33.19
N GLY A 45 16.91 -2.44 -32.79
CA GLY A 45 17.61 -1.98 -31.58
C GLY A 45 17.15 -2.68 -30.30
N GLU A 46 16.16 -3.55 -30.38
CA GLU A 46 15.64 -4.27 -29.25
C GLU A 46 16.27 -5.66 -29.10
N VAL A 47 16.19 -6.18 -27.86
CA VAL A 47 16.85 -7.45 -27.51
C VAL A 47 15.84 -8.50 -27.04
N PHE A 48 16.14 -9.77 -27.29
CA PHE A 48 15.38 -10.92 -26.79
C PHE A 48 16.31 -12.08 -26.42
N GLY A 49 15.82 -13.01 -25.61
CA GLY A 49 16.64 -14.09 -25.07
C GLY A 49 17.52 -13.68 -23.87
N GLN A 50 17.51 -12.40 -23.47
CA GLN A 50 18.36 -11.85 -22.41
C GLN A 50 18.13 -12.54 -21.06
N LEU A 51 16.88 -12.88 -20.70
CA LEU A 51 16.59 -13.57 -19.44
C LEU A 51 17.15 -15.00 -19.44
N SER A 52 17.04 -15.71 -20.56
CA SER A 52 17.64 -17.04 -20.70
C SER A 52 19.17 -16.98 -20.62
N LEU A 53 19.76 -15.97 -21.25
CA LEU A 53 21.20 -15.78 -21.24
C LEU A 53 21.75 -15.40 -19.85
N LEU A 54 21.14 -14.42 -19.16
CA LEU A 54 21.65 -13.86 -17.90
C LEU A 54 21.36 -14.75 -16.70
N VAL A 55 20.17 -15.36 -16.66
CA VAL A 55 19.67 -16.12 -15.49
C VAL A 55 19.72 -17.63 -15.71
N GLY A 56 20.06 -18.07 -16.94
CA GLY A 56 20.14 -19.50 -17.27
C GLY A 56 18.77 -20.20 -17.39
N THR A 57 17.69 -19.44 -17.50
CA THR A 57 16.33 -19.99 -17.62
C THR A 57 16.00 -20.36 -19.08
N PRO A 58 15.17 -21.39 -19.33
CA PRO A 58 14.71 -21.68 -20.67
C PRO A 58 13.87 -20.53 -21.25
N MET A 59 13.88 -20.37 -22.58
CA MET A 59 13.01 -19.44 -23.30
C MET A 59 11.54 -19.66 -22.94
N LEU A 60 10.86 -18.60 -22.56
CA LEU A 60 9.45 -18.65 -22.13
C LEU A 60 8.48 -18.75 -23.30
N TRP A 61 8.86 -18.14 -24.43
CA TRP A 61 8.06 -18.07 -25.63
C TRP A 61 8.88 -18.48 -26.85
N ARG A 62 8.18 -18.88 -27.88
CA ARG A 62 8.79 -19.07 -29.19
C ARG A 62 9.00 -17.69 -29.81
N ALA A 63 10.23 -17.38 -30.21
CA ALA A 63 10.53 -16.19 -31.00
C ALA A 63 10.43 -16.51 -32.47
N VAL A 64 9.61 -15.77 -33.20
CA VAL A 64 9.34 -15.99 -34.63
C VAL A 64 9.58 -14.68 -35.38
N ALA A 65 10.18 -14.72 -36.55
CA ALA A 65 10.29 -13.55 -37.43
C ALA A 65 8.89 -13.17 -37.94
N GLY A 66 8.40 -11.99 -37.61
CA GLY A 66 7.10 -11.45 -38.08
C GLY A 66 7.19 -10.97 -39.54
N GLU A 67 8.38 -10.52 -39.94
CA GLU A 67 8.74 -10.10 -41.31
C GLU A 67 10.19 -10.48 -41.58
N ASP A 68 10.77 -10.08 -42.73
CA ASP A 68 12.19 -10.26 -43.01
C ASP A 68 13.05 -9.62 -41.94
N THR A 69 13.74 -10.42 -41.14
CA THR A 69 14.39 -10.00 -39.91
C THR A 69 15.86 -10.36 -39.86
N ASP A 70 16.70 -9.38 -39.57
CA ASP A 70 18.13 -9.55 -39.31
C ASP A 70 18.42 -9.35 -37.83
N CYS A 71 19.15 -10.30 -37.20
CA CYS A 71 19.54 -10.21 -35.79
C CYS A 71 21.05 -10.25 -35.62
N TYR A 72 21.59 -9.37 -34.76
CA TYR A 72 22.94 -9.53 -34.23
C TYR A 72 22.91 -10.56 -33.10
N LEU A 73 23.81 -11.54 -33.18
CA LEU A 73 24.00 -12.56 -32.16
C LEU A 73 25.26 -12.26 -31.36
N VAL A 74 25.12 -11.92 -30.09
CA VAL A 74 26.24 -11.63 -29.19
C VAL A 74 26.45 -12.83 -28.26
N PRO A 75 27.59 -13.52 -28.35
CA PRO A 75 27.89 -14.68 -27.51
C PRO A 75 27.89 -14.33 -26.02
N ARG A 76 27.52 -15.29 -25.16
CA ARG A 76 27.55 -15.14 -23.68
C ARG A 76 28.89 -14.58 -23.20
N ALA A 77 30.01 -15.05 -23.73
CA ALA A 77 31.36 -14.63 -23.36
C ALA A 77 31.63 -13.13 -23.59
N GLU A 78 30.93 -12.49 -24.52
CA GLU A 78 31.02 -11.06 -24.79
C GLU A 78 30.03 -10.24 -23.94
N VAL A 79 28.94 -10.86 -23.47
CA VAL A 79 27.92 -10.23 -22.59
C VAL A 79 28.37 -10.27 -21.12
N GLU A 80 29.04 -11.33 -20.69
CA GLU A 80 29.45 -11.54 -19.29
C GLU A 80 30.29 -10.39 -18.71
N PRO A 81 31.31 -9.83 -19.41
CA PRO A 81 32.06 -8.69 -18.92
C PRO A 81 31.24 -7.41 -18.75
N LEU A 82 30.13 -7.27 -19.51
CA LEU A 82 29.25 -6.09 -19.46
C LEU A 82 28.34 -6.09 -18.23
N ARG A 83 28.19 -7.20 -17.54
CA ARG A 83 27.36 -7.32 -16.32
C ARG A 83 27.86 -6.42 -15.19
N GLY A 84 29.14 -6.08 -15.15
CA GLY A 84 29.71 -5.15 -14.20
C GLY A 84 29.57 -3.67 -14.58
N VAL A 85 29.00 -3.36 -15.75
CA VAL A 85 28.80 -1.99 -16.21
C VAL A 85 27.49 -1.44 -15.62
N PRO A 86 27.55 -0.34 -14.84
CA PRO A 86 26.33 0.27 -14.29
C PRO A 86 25.32 0.59 -15.39
N GLY A 87 24.06 0.20 -15.17
CA GLY A 87 22.97 0.43 -16.11
C GLY A 87 22.78 -0.64 -17.20
N PHE A 88 23.76 -1.50 -17.49
CA PHE A 88 23.62 -2.53 -18.53
C PHE A 88 22.59 -3.59 -18.17
N GLU A 89 22.69 -4.19 -16.98
CA GLU A 89 21.70 -5.16 -16.52
C GLU A 89 20.33 -4.50 -16.31
N ALA A 90 20.28 -3.27 -15.75
CA ALA A 90 19.05 -2.51 -15.58
C ALA A 90 18.32 -2.30 -16.92
N THR A 91 19.02 -1.92 -17.97
CA THR A 91 18.44 -1.75 -19.32
C THR A 91 17.85 -3.04 -19.87
N LEU A 92 18.51 -4.19 -19.63
CA LEU A 92 18.02 -5.49 -20.10
C LEU A 92 16.80 -5.98 -19.28
N VAL A 93 16.68 -5.55 -18.01
CA VAL A 93 15.61 -5.92 -17.09
C VAL A 93 14.39 -4.99 -17.22
N GLN A 94 14.62 -3.68 -17.46
CA GLN A 94 13.57 -2.66 -17.58
C GLN A 94 12.43 -3.05 -18.51
N ARG A 95 12.72 -3.80 -19.56
CA ARG A 95 11.72 -4.33 -20.51
C ARG A 95 10.89 -5.50 -19.99
N ALA A 96 11.38 -6.23 -18.98
CA ALA A 96 10.54 -7.25 -18.33
C ALA A 96 9.44 -6.59 -17.50
N GLY A 97 9.75 -5.47 -16.85
CA GLY A 97 8.79 -4.63 -16.15
C GLY A 97 7.75 -4.00 -17.10
N GLU A 98 8.16 -3.47 -18.25
CA GLU A 98 7.24 -2.92 -19.26
C GLU A 98 6.20 -3.95 -19.73
N ARG A 99 6.57 -5.22 -19.82
CA ARG A 99 5.65 -6.32 -20.15
C ARG A 99 4.61 -6.57 -19.08
N ILE A 100 5.01 -6.53 -17.82
CA ILE A 100 4.10 -6.63 -16.67
C ILE A 100 3.15 -5.41 -16.65
N ARG A 101 3.66 -4.21 -16.89
CA ARG A 101 2.87 -2.96 -17.02
C ARG A 101 1.80 -3.09 -18.10
N HIS A 102 2.20 -3.49 -19.29
CA HIS A 102 1.28 -3.64 -20.41
C HIS A 102 0.18 -4.67 -20.12
N ALA A 103 0.51 -5.78 -19.47
CA ALA A 103 -0.43 -6.81 -19.07
C ALA A 103 -1.42 -6.33 -17.99
N ILE A 104 -0.94 -5.58 -16.99
CA ILE A 104 -1.78 -4.95 -15.95
C ILE A 104 -2.69 -3.89 -16.59
N THR A 105 -2.16 -3.09 -17.52
CA THR A 105 -2.91 -2.02 -18.21
C THR A 105 -4.00 -2.61 -19.11
N LEU A 106 -3.71 -3.66 -19.89
CA LEU A 106 -4.70 -4.33 -20.74
C LEU A 106 -5.83 -4.95 -19.90
N ARG A 107 -5.49 -5.48 -18.73
CA ARG A 107 -6.48 -6.04 -17.82
C ARG A 107 -7.36 -4.97 -17.18
N ARG A 108 -6.77 -3.83 -16.76
CA ARG A 108 -7.53 -2.67 -16.27
C ARG A 108 -8.48 -2.10 -17.34
N ALA A 109 -8.05 -2.10 -18.61
CA ALA A 109 -8.89 -1.65 -19.74
C ALA A 109 -10.05 -2.62 -20.08
N ALA A 110 -9.93 -3.90 -19.72
CA ALA A 110 -10.95 -4.92 -19.95
C ALA A 110 -11.91 -5.11 -18.75
N ALA A 111 -11.67 -4.43 -17.62
CA ALA A 111 -12.52 -4.49 -16.44
C ALA A 111 -13.88 -3.80 -16.68
N PRO A 112 -14.98 -4.31 -16.10
CA PRO A 112 -16.25 -3.57 -16.07
C PRO A 112 -16.03 -2.21 -15.41
N ALA A 113 -16.80 -1.19 -15.83
CA ALA A 113 -16.69 0.18 -15.32
C ALA A 113 -16.60 0.17 -13.78
N ASN A 114 -15.46 0.60 -13.26
CA ASN A 114 -15.23 0.67 -11.82
C ASN A 114 -15.87 1.96 -11.30
N PRO A 115 -16.95 1.92 -10.49
CA PRO A 115 -17.60 3.12 -9.97
C PRO A 115 -16.63 3.99 -9.14
N PHE A 116 -15.61 3.38 -8.52
CA PHE A 116 -14.59 4.10 -7.76
C PHE A 116 -13.54 4.83 -8.63
N ALA A 117 -13.51 4.56 -9.94
CA ALA A 117 -12.66 5.27 -10.90
C ALA A 117 -13.30 6.56 -11.44
N GLU A 118 -14.57 6.83 -11.13
CA GLU A 118 -15.22 8.10 -11.49
C GLU A 118 -14.45 9.28 -10.92
N ARG A 119 -14.38 10.36 -11.69
CA ARG A 119 -13.63 11.56 -11.32
C ARG A 119 -14.48 12.53 -10.52
N ALA A 120 -13.86 13.30 -9.64
CA ALA A 120 -14.53 14.30 -8.81
C ALA A 120 -15.40 15.25 -9.63
N ARG A 121 -14.94 15.64 -10.84
CA ARG A 121 -15.71 16.50 -11.77
C ARG A 121 -17.05 15.90 -12.18
N ASP A 122 -17.12 14.59 -12.34
CA ASP A 122 -18.31 13.85 -12.79
C ASP A 122 -19.31 13.62 -11.64
N LEU A 123 -18.83 13.75 -10.40
CA LEU A 123 -19.60 13.57 -9.17
C LEU A 123 -20.20 14.87 -8.63
N ILE A 124 -19.82 16.03 -9.19
CA ILE A 124 -20.36 17.34 -8.79
C ILE A 124 -21.82 17.42 -9.20
N ALA A 125 -22.73 17.31 -8.23
CA ALA A 125 -24.16 17.33 -8.50
C ALA A 125 -24.80 18.72 -8.47
N ARG A 126 -24.13 19.72 -7.89
CA ARG A 126 -24.69 21.07 -7.65
C ARG A 126 -23.65 22.15 -7.84
N PRO A 127 -24.07 23.38 -8.24
CA PRO A 127 -23.19 24.52 -8.31
C PRO A 127 -22.67 24.92 -6.93
N LEU A 128 -21.53 25.60 -6.91
CA LEU A 128 -20.90 26.12 -5.70
C LEU A 128 -21.74 27.28 -5.13
N VAL A 129 -22.13 27.18 -3.88
CA VAL A 129 -22.77 28.28 -3.14
C VAL A 129 -21.75 28.92 -2.21
N THR A 130 -21.65 30.26 -2.28
CA THR A 130 -20.66 31.04 -1.52
C THR A 130 -21.30 32.08 -0.62
N CYS A 131 -20.60 32.49 0.45
CA CYS A 131 -20.91 33.67 1.25
C CYS A 131 -19.64 34.45 1.54
N GLY A 132 -19.80 35.70 1.98
CA GLY A 132 -18.68 36.55 2.38
C GLY A 132 -18.29 36.35 3.85
N GLN A 133 -17.03 36.62 4.19
CA GLN A 133 -16.51 36.52 5.56
C GLN A 133 -17.25 37.44 6.56
N GLN A 134 -17.72 38.60 6.10
CA GLN A 134 -18.40 39.60 6.91
C GLN A 134 -19.94 39.42 6.95
N GLU A 135 -20.46 38.46 6.18
CA GLU A 135 -21.88 38.12 6.29
C GLU A 135 -22.18 37.55 7.69
N THR A 136 -23.40 37.77 8.17
CA THR A 136 -23.78 37.25 9.47
C THR A 136 -24.10 35.77 9.43
N VAL A 137 -23.93 35.08 10.54
CA VAL A 137 -24.32 33.68 10.73
C VAL A 137 -25.80 33.48 10.32
N ARG A 138 -26.68 34.42 10.62
CA ARG A 138 -28.09 34.40 10.21
C ARG A 138 -28.21 34.38 8.69
N ALA A 139 -27.57 35.31 8.01
CA ALA A 139 -27.62 35.38 6.53
C ALA A 139 -27.07 34.12 5.86
N ALA A 140 -25.98 33.56 6.41
CA ALA A 140 -25.41 32.29 5.93
C ALA A 140 -26.37 31.12 6.14
N ALA A 141 -27.02 31.01 7.31
CA ALA A 141 -28.01 29.97 7.60
C ALA A 141 -29.27 30.11 6.70
N GLU A 142 -29.74 31.34 6.46
CA GLU A 142 -30.85 31.61 5.53
C GLU A 142 -30.49 31.19 4.11
N ARG A 143 -29.27 31.53 3.64
CA ARG A 143 -28.78 31.09 2.33
C ARG A 143 -28.70 29.59 2.20
N MET A 144 -28.17 28.87 3.22
CA MET A 144 -28.16 27.40 3.23
C MET A 144 -29.57 26.82 3.07
N ARG A 145 -30.54 27.40 3.78
CA ARG A 145 -31.95 27.00 3.71
C ARG A 145 -32.54 27.26 2.31
N ASP A 146 -32.35 28.46 1.79
CA ASP A 146 -32.99 28.92 0.55
C ASP A 146 -32.38 28.19 -0.68
N GLU A 147 -31.06 27.96 -0.68
CA GLU A 147 -30.34 27.19 -1.71
C GLU A 147 -30.39 25.67 -1.47
N GLN A 148 -31.00 25.24 -0.37
CA GLN A 148 -31.09 23.82 0.02
C GLN A 148 -29.74 23.10 0.05
N VAL A 149 -28.72 23.76 0.61
CA VAL A 149 -27.37 23.22 0.80
C VAL A 149 -27.00 23.14 2.27
N SER A 150 -26.17 22.17 2.64
CA SER A 150 -25.67 21.98 4.01
C SER A 150 -24.30 22.59 4.25
N SER A 151 -23.75 23.29 3.24
CA SER A 151 -22.44 23.94 3.35
C SER A 151 -22.29 25.12 2.39
N LEU A 152 -21.43 26.07 2.78
CA LEU A 152 -21.04 27.24 1.98
C LEU A 152 -19.51 27.35 1.93
N VAL A 153 -18.99 27.75 0.78
CA VAL A 153 -17.61 28.24 0.70
C VAL A 153 -17.60 29.70 1.12
N VAL A 154 -16.74 30.06 2.05
CA VAL A 154 -16.58 31.43 2.56
C VAL A 154 -15.50 32.12 1.74
N ALA A 155 -15.94 33.07 0.88
CA ALA A 155 -15.07 33.83 0.00
C ALA A 155 -14.26 34.86 0.77
N GLY A 156 -12.97 34.98 0.48
CA GLY A 156 -12.04 35.92 1.10
C GLY A 156 -10.65 35.33 1.25
N GLU A 157 -9.75 36.05 1.89
CA GLU A 157 -8.42 35.55 2.26
C GLU A 157 -8.29 35.54 3.78
N PRO A 158 -8.06 34.34 4.37
CA PRO A 158 -8.03 33.01 3.73
C PRO A 158 -9.44 32.52 3.32
N LEU A 159 -9.50 31.66 2.28
CA LEU A 159 -10.73 30.95 1.94
C LEU A 159 -11.15 30.05 3.11
N GLY A 160 -12.45 30.03 3.40
CA GLY A 160 -13.00 29.24 4.47
C GLY A 160 -14.15 28.33 4.04
N PHE A 161 -14.63 27.53 4.98
CA PHE A 161 -15.75 26.62 4.80
C PHE A 161 -16.69 26.69 6.01
N LEU A 162 -17.98 26.66 5.74
CA LEU A 162 -19.02 26.67 6.77
C LEU A 162 -20.03 25.57 6.50
N THR A 163 -20.35 24.78 7.51
CA THR A 163 -21.32 23.69 7.42
C THR A 163 -22.45 23.87 8.45
N ASP A 164 -23.55 23.15 8.27
CA ASP A 164 -24.63 23.06 9.25
C ASP A 164 -24.15 22.52 10.62
N ARG A 165 -23.13 21.67 10.62
CA ARG A 165 -22.46 21.20 11.84
C ARG A 165 -21.76 22.36 12.56
N ASP A 166 -21.05 23.23 11.85
CA ASP A 166 -20.40 24.40 12.44
C ASP A 166 -21.43 25.36 13.07
N LEU A 167 -22.58 25.56 12.42
CA LEU A 167 -23.67 26.34 12.99
C LEU A 167 -24.17 25.72 14.29
N ARG A 168 -24.36 24.42 14.35
CA ARG A 168 -24.80 23.73 15.58
C ARG A 168 -23.74 23.79 16.67
N ASP A 169 -22.49 23.43 16.35
CA ASP A 169 -21.45 23.18 17.35
C ASP A 169 -20.74 24.47 17.78
N ARG A 170 -20.66 25.48 16.90
CA ARG A 170 -19.94 26.74 17.15
C ARG A 170 -20.85 27.95 17.38
N VAL A 171 -22.13 27.83 17.10
CA VAL A 171 -23.09 28.94 17.30
C VAL A 171 -24.18 28.53 18.28
N VAL A 172 -24.96 27.49 17.98
CA VAL A 172 -26.13 27.10 18.79
C VAL A 172 -25.69 26.58 20.17
N ALA A 173 -24.76 25.63 20.20
CA ALA A 173 -24.33 24.99 21.44
C ALA A 173 -23.62 25.98 22.43
N PRO A 174 -22.72 26.89 21.97
CA PRO A 174 -22.10 27.90 22.80
C PRO A 174 -22.99 29.13 23.05
N GLY A 175 -24.11 29.30 22.33
CA GLY A 175 -25.01 30.47 22.48
C GLY A 175 -24.47 31.74 21.80
N ILE A 176 -23.68 31.63 20.73
CA ILE A 176 -23.17 32.80 20.00
C ILE A 176 -24.29 33.50 19.25
N GLY A 177 -24.28 34.85 19.24
CA GLY A 177 -25.29 35.67 18.56
C GLY A 177 -25.30 35.47 17.05
N LEU A 178 -26.49 35.50 16.44
CA LEU A 178 -26.69 35.25 15.02
C LEU A 178 -26.16 36.38 14.12
N ASP A 179 -25.85 37.54 14.68
CA ASP A 179 -25.25 38.68 13.97
C ASP A 179 -23.72 38.62 13.93
N THR A 180 -23.13 37.56 14.48
CA THR A 180 -21.68 37.30 14.42
C THR A 180 -21.24 37.07 12.97
N PRO A 181 -20.11 37.68 12.53
CA PRO A 181 -19.56 37.41 11.20
C PRO A 181 -19.18 35.95 10.99
N VAL A 182 -19.41 35.41 9.79
CA VAL A 182 -19.06 34.04 9.40
C VAL A 182 -17.57 33.76 9.60
N ALA A 183 -16.70 34.74 9.42
CA ALA A 183 -15.26 34.62 9.66
C ALA A 183 -14.90 34.11 11.06
N ALA A 184 -15.73 34.37 12.07
CA ALA A 184 -15.47 33.93 13.46
C ALA A 184 -15.74 32.44 13.68
N ILE A 185 -16.51 31.80 12.79
CA ILE A 185 -16.97 30.42 12.97
C ILE A 185 -16.60 29.48 11.83
N MET A 186 -16.10 30.01 10.69
CA MET A 186 -15.69 29.21 9.55
C MET A 186 -14.50 28.32 9.87
N SER A 187 -14.38 27.21 9.17
CA SER A 187 -13.19 26.36 9.15
C SER A 187 -12.19 26.83 8.10
N THR A 188 -10.92 26.96 8.48
CA THR A 188 -9.79 27.37 7.62
C THR A 188 -8.52 26.66 8.05
N PRO A 189 -7.57 26.30 7.15
CA PRO A 189 -7.63 26.46 5.69
C PRO A 189 -8.66 25.53 5.04
N LEU A 190 -9.13 25.93 3.85
CA LEU A 190 -10.06 25.14 3.05
C LEU A 190 -9.38 23.85 2.55
N ILE A 191 -9.95 22.70 2.87
CA ILE A 191 -9.51 21.40 2.35
C ILE A 191 -10.22 21.15 1.01
N THR A 192 -9.46 20.88 -0.05
CA THR A 192 -10.00 20.69 -1.41
C THR A 192 -9.47 19.40 -2.05
N ALA A 193 -10.23 18.87 -3.01
CA ALA A 193 -9.78 17.82 -3.92
C ALA A 193 -9.56 18.35 -5.33
N GLN A 194 -8.79 17.65 -6.16
CA GLN A 194 -8.62 17.96 -7.56
C GLN A 194 -9.79 17.40 -8.39
N ALA A 195 -10.16 18.08 -9.49
CA ALA A 195 -11.26 17.66 -10.35
C ALA A 195 -11.04 16.28 -11.00
N ASP A 196 -9.80 15.85 -11.14
CA ASP A 196 -9.41 14.54 -11.67
C ASP A 196 -9.16 13.47 -10.59
N SER A 197 -9.29 13.83 -9.32
CA SER A 197 -9.26 12.84 -8.22
C SER A 197 -10.36 11.81 -8.40
N THR A 198 -10.03 10.56 -8.12
CA THR A 198 -10.99 9.46 -8.21
C THR A 198 -11.96 9.45 -7.03
N MET A 199 -13.11 8.82 -7.19
CA MET A 199 -14.07 8.59 -6.10
C MET A 199 -13.40 7.91 -4.89
N ALA A 200 -12.49 6.95 -5.11
CA ALA A 200 -11.72 6.31 -4.05
C ALA A 200 -10.87 7.32 -3.26
N GLU A 201 -10.17 8.23 -3.95
CA GLU A 201 -9.36 9.29 -3.30
C GLU A 201 -10.22 10.27 -2.51
N LEU A 202 -11.39 10.69 -3.06
CA LEU A 202 -12.33 11.55 -2.34
C LEU A 202 -12.79 10.92 -1.04
N LEU A 203 -13.10 9.64 -1.10
CA LEU A 203 -13.52 8.87 0.06
C LEU A 203 -12.46 8.78 1.14
N LEU A 204 -11.23 8.46 0.74
CA LEU A 204 -10.08 8.45 1.64
C LEU A 204 -9.92 9.80 2.32
N MET A 205 -9.95 10.90 1.57
CA MET A 205 -9.86 12.25 2.12
C MET A 205 -10.97 12.54 3.12
N MET A 206 -12.21 12.14 2.82
CA MET A 206 -13.35 12.32 3.73
C MET A 206 -13.22 11.49 5.00
N VAL A 207 -12.79 10.23 4.89
CA VAL A 207 -12.58 9.32 6.04
C VAL A 207 -11.42 9.81 6.91
N ASP A 208 -10.25 10.07 6.32
CA ASP A 208 -9.04 10.47 7.06
C ASP A 208 -9.21 11.81 7.79
N ARG A 209 -9.91 12.76 7.16
CA ARG A 209 -10.11 14.11 7.71
C ARG A 209 -11.39 14.27 8.55
N GLY A 210 -12.26 13.26 8.55
CA GLY A 210 -13.55 13.32 9.24
C GLY A 210 -14.53 14.36 8.68
N ILE A 211 -14.46 14.64 7.38
CA ILE A 211 -15.29 15.62 6.69
C ILE A 211 -16.30 14.94 5.76
N HIS A 212 -17.43 15.60 5.53
CA HIS A 212 -18.55 15.09 4.71
C HIS A 212 -18.78 15.91 3.44
N HIS A 213 -18.03 17.00 3.28
CA HIS A 213 -18.12 17.94 2.17
C HIS A 213 -16.70 18.20 1.69
N LEU A 214 -16.47 18.10 0.40
CA LEU A 214 -15.15 18.26 -0.19
C LEU A 214 -15.26 19.19 -1.40
N PRO A 215 -14.88 20.48 -1.26
CA PRO A 215 -14.77 21.40 -2.37
C PRO A 215 -13.76 20.88 -3.39
N VAL A 216 -14.10 20.98 -4.67
CA VAL A 216 -13.30 20.48 -5.78
C VAL A 216 -12.68 21.66 -6.53
N THR A 217 -11.39 21.52 -6.86
CA THR A 217 -10.63 22.52 -7.62
C THR A 217 -10.18 21.98 -8.98
N GLU A 218 -10.22 22.82 -9.99
CA GLU A 218 -9.64 22.59 -11.30
C GLU A 218 -8.80 23.80 -11.71
N ALA A 219 -7.54 23.57 -12.07
CA ALA A 219 -6.59 24.64 -12.38
C ALA A 219 -6.56 25.78 -11.32
N GLY A 220 -6.66 25.44 -10.06
CA GLY A 220 -6.62 26.38 -8.92
C GLY A 220 -7.94 27.13 -8.68
N ARG A 221 -9.01 26.85 -9.42
CA ARG A 221 -10.33 27.43 -9.23
C ARG A 221 -11.30 26.42 -8.64
N LEU A 222 -12.13 26.83 -7.69
CA LEU A 222 -13.22 26.00 -7.18
C LEU A 222 -14.29 25.81 -8.25
N VAL A 223 -14.61 24.54 -8.55
CA VAL A 223 -15.57 24.15 -9.59
C VAL A 223 -16.85 23.53 -9.04
N GLY A 224 -16.85 23.09 -7.77
CA GLY A 224 -18.02 22.49 -7.13
C GLY A 224 -17.70 21.92 -5.77
N ILE A 225 -18.68 21.21 -5.21
CA ILE A 225 -18.54 20.45 -3.96
C ILE A 225 -19.03 19.03 -4.22
N VAL A 226 -18.29 18.05 -3.77
CA VAL A 226 -18.74 16.65 -3.65
C VAL A 226 -19.04 16.36 -2.18
N THR A 227 -20.21 15.82 -1.92
CA THR A 227 -20.63 15.43 -0.57
C THR A 227 -20.65 13.91 -0.43
N ASP A 228 -20.63 13.43 0.80
CA ASP A 228 -20.87 12.02 1.09
C ASP A 228 -22.19 11.50 0.49
N THR A 229 -23.21 12.37 0.43
CA THR A 229 -24.52 12.03 -0.17
C THR A 229 -24.44 11.88 -1.70
N ASP A 230 -23.60 12.65 -2.37
CA ASP A 230 -23.42 12.52 -3.83
C ASP A 230 -22.71 11.20 -4.15
N LEU A 231 -21.69 10.83 -3.37
CA LEU A 231 -21.03 9.53 -3.47
C LEU A 231 -22.00 8.37 -3.19
N LEU A 232 -22.98 8.56 -2.29
CA LEU A 232 -23.98 7.57 -1.93
C LEU A 232 -25.06 7.30 -2.99
N ARG A 233 -25.34 8.27 -3.85
CA ARG A 233 -26.30 8.07 -4.96
C ARG A 233 -25.82 7.02 -5.95
N HIS A 234 -24.50 6.83 -6.05
CA HIS A 234 -23.89 5.82 -6.91
C HIS A 234 -23.81 4.44 -6.27
N GLU A 235 -23.85 4.30 -4.93
CA GLU A 235 -23.90 2.97 -4.27
C GLU A 235 -24.40 3.01 -2.82
N SER A 236 -25.43 2.25 -2.51
CA SER A 236 -26.09 2.19 -1.20
C SER A 236 -25.29 1.47 -0.08
N ARG A 237 -24.04 1.03 -0.34
CA ARG A 237 -23.23 0.22 0.59
C ARG A 237 -21.78 0.72 0.70
N HIS A 238 -21.61 2.04 0.74
CA HIS A 238 -20.33 2.72 0.64
C HIS A 238 -19.54 2.76 1.98
N PRO A 239 -18.17 2.81 1.97
CA PRO A 239 -17.31 2.92 3.18
C PRO A 239 -17.62 4.10 4.12
N LEU A 240 -18.19 5.21 3.64
CA LEU A 240 -18.60 6.32 4.51
C LEU A 240 -19.75 5.95 5.46
N PHE A 241 -20.62 5.00 5.09
CA PHE A 241 -21.62 4.48 6.03
C PHE A 241 -20.97 3.74 7.19
N LEU A 242 -19.84 3.09 6.94
CA LEU A 242 -19.10 2.35 7.96
C LEU A 242 -18.70 3.28 9.10
N ARG A 243 -18.23 4.50 8.81
CA ARG A 243 -17.87 5.46 9.85
C ARG A 243 -19.08 5.94 10.64
N ARG A 244 -20.18 6.35 9.97
CA ARG A 244 -21.42 6.74 10.64
C ARG A 244 -22.01 5.60 11.48
N ARG A 245 -21.87 4.37 11.02
CA ARG A 245 -22.30 3.20 11.78
C ARG A 245 -21.44 3.02 13.04
N LEU A 246 -20.13 3.14 12.91
CA LEU A 246 -19.22 3.08 14.05
C LEU A 246 -19.49 4.17 15.07
N GLU A 247 -19.82 5.40 14.64
CA GLU A 247 -20.20 6.51 15.53
C GLU A 247 -21.50 6.22 16.29
N ARG A 248 -22.43 5.47 15.70
CA ARG A 248 -23.72 5.05 16.28
C ARG A 248 -23.66 3.73 17.04
N ALA A 249 -22.57 2.99 16.92
CA ALA A 249 -22.40 1.72 17.59
C ALA A 249 -22.62 1.89 19.11
N GLY A 250 -23.55 1.14 19.68
CA GLY A 250 -23.89 1.20 21.09
C GLY A 250 -23.10 0.20 21.92
N ASP A 251 -22.83 -0.95 21.36
CA ASP A 251 -22.24 -2.07 22.06
C ASP A 251 -21.19 -2.80 21.21
N HIS A 252 -20.72 -3.92 21.73
CA HIS A 252 -19.67 -4.73 21.13
C HIS A 252 -20.13 -5.51 19.89
N GLU A 253 -21.42 -5.90 19.84
CA GLU A 253 -21.99 -6.61 18.69
C GLU A 253 -22.03 -5.69 17.47
N ASP A 254 -22.28 -4.40 17.67
CA ASP A 254 -22.20 -3.38 16.64
C ASP A 254 -20.79 -3.27 16.06
N LEU A 255 -19.73 -3.40 16.87
CA LEU A 255 -18.33 -3.37 16.41
C LEU A 255 -17.98 -4.61 15.59
N VAL A 256 -18.47 -5.79 15.97
CA VAL A 256 -18.33 -7.03 15.18
C VAL A 256 -19.03 -6.89 13.83
N ALA A 257 -20.25 -6.37 13.83
CA ALA A 257 -21.00 -6.12 12.60
C ALA A 257 -20.29 -5.10 11.69
N TYR A 258 -19.72 -4.04 12.27
CA TYR A 258 -18.89 -3.07 11.55
C TYR A 258 -17.69 -3.75 10.87
N ALA A 259 -16.93 -4.57 11.60
CA ALA A 259 -15.78 -5.29 11.05
C ALA A 259 -16.17 -6.22 9.90
N ALA A 260 -17.32 -6.90 10.00
CA ALA A 260 -17.86 -7.74 8.93
C ALA A 260 -18.20 -6.91 7.68
N GLU A 261 -18.80 -5.74 7.84
CA GLU A 261 -19.11 -4.84 6.71
C GLU A 261 -17.87 -4.25 6.04
N VAL A 262 -16.81 -3.95 6.82
CA VAL A 262 -15.51 -3.55 6.25
C VAL A 262 -14.97 -4.64 5.33
N ARG A 263 -15.00 -5.91 5.78
CA ARG A 263 -14.54 -7.05 4.96
C ARG A 263 -15.36 -7.20 3.68
N GLU A 264 -16.67 -7.05 3.76
CA GLU A 264 -17.54 -7.10 2.59
C GLU A 264 -17.29 -5.93 1.63
N SER A 265 -17.01 -4.73 2.16
CA SER A 265 -16.64 -3.57 1.36
C SER A 265 -15.31 -3.77 0.63
N VAL A 266 -14.31 -4.32 1.32
CA VAL A 266 -13.02 -4.70 0.70
C VAL A 266 -13.25 -5.73 -0.41
N ALA A 267 -14.10 -6.74 -0.19
CA ALA A 267 -14.40 -7.74 -1.21
C ALA A 267 -14.99 -7.11 -2.49
N ARG A 268 -15.92 -6.16 -2.34
CA ARG A 268 -16.48 -5.43 -3.50
C ARG A 268 -15.44 -4.58 -4.22
N LEU A 269 -14.55 -3.90 -3.49
CA LEU A 269 -13.45 -3.13 -4.08
C LEU A 269 -12.51 -4.02 -4.89
N VAL A 270 -12.22 -5.22 -4.40
CA VAL A 270 -11.43 -6.22 -5.14
C VAL A 270 -12.14 -6.66 -6.42
N ASP A 271 -13.46 -6.88 -6.36
CA ASP A 271 -14.26 -7.28 -7.52
C ASP A 271 -14.34 -6.17 -8.59
N SER A 272 -14.36 -4.91 -8.17
CA SER A 272 -14.35 -3.75 -9.06
C SER A 272 -12.93 -3.38 -9.55
N GLU A 273 -11.92 -4.22 -9.27
CA GLU A 273 -10.52 -4.01 -9.65
C GLU A 273 -9.93 -2.66 -9.20
N THR A 274 -10.42 -2.15 -8.06
CA THR A 274 -9.86 -0.95 -7.42
C THR A 274 -8.35 -1.15 -7.16
N PRO A 275 -7.51 -0.11 -7.34
CA PRO A 275 -6.08 -0.18 -7.03
C PRO A 275 -5.83 -0.70 -5.62
N VAL A 276 -4.87 -1.59 -5.46
CA VAL A 276 -4.60 -2.23 -4.17
C VAL A 276 -4.13 -1.24 -3.08
N ASP A 277 -3.49 -0.13 -3.46
CA ASP A 277 -3.11 0.94 -2.55
C ASP A 277 -4.35 1.62 -1.94
N ASP A 278 -5.36 1.90 -2.77
CA ASP A 278 -6.63 2.49 -2.32
C ASP A 278 -7.40 1.52 -1.43
N ILE A 279 -7.43 0.23 -1.78
CA ILE A 279 -8.04 -0.82 -0.95
C ILE A 279 -7.34 -0.90 0.41
N GLY A 280 -6.00 -0.93 0.44
CA GLY A 280 -5.21 -1.00 1.66
C GLY A 280 -5.42 0.21 2.56
N ARG A 281 -5.46 1.41 1.99
CA ARG A 281 -5.74 2.66 2.72
C ARG A 281 -7.14 2.69 3.30
N LEU A 282 -8.16 2.33 2.52
CA LEU A 282 -9.54 2.25 2.99
C LEU A 282 -9.71 1.23 4.13
N ALA A 283 -9.16 0.03 3.95
CA ALA A 283 -9.19 -1.02 4.97
C ALA A 283 -8.45 -0.58 6.24
N GLY A 284 -7.25 0.00 6.08
CA GLY A 284 -6.43 0.50 7.18
C GLY A 284 -7.12 1.64 7.95
N SER A 285 -7.68 2.64 7.25
CA SER A 285 -8.41 3.74 7.89
C SER A 285 -9.67 3.26 8.62
N ALA A 286 -10.39 2.27 8.06
CA ALA A 286 -11.53 1.66 8.73
C ALA A 286 -11.11 0.88 9.98
N GLN A 287 -9.98 0.18 9.93
CA GLN A 287 -9.40 -0.52 11.08
C GLN A 287 -8.92 0.47 12.15
N ASP A 288 -8.31 1.60 11.78
CA ASP A 288 -7.93 2.67 12.71
C ASP A 288 -9.13 3.22 13.47
N ALA A 289 -10.22 3.48 12.76
CA ALA A 289 -11.46 3.96 13.36
C ALA A 289 -12.01 2.95 14.39
N LEU A 290 -11.94 1.64 14.08
CA LEU A 290 -12.32 0.58 15.00
C LEU A 290 -11.42 0.53 16.23
N VAL A 291 -10.09 0.57 16.05
CA VAL A 291 -9.12 0.61 17.16
C VAL A 291 -9.36 1.82 18.05
N ALA A 292 -9.49 3.02 17.47
CA ALA A 292 -9.76 4.24 18.20
C ALA A 292 -11.10 4.20 18.97
N ARG A 293 -12.11 3.49 18.42
CA ARG A 293 -13.39 3.30 19.12
C ARG A 293 -13.22 2.33 20.31
N ILE A 294 -12.54 1.21 20.13
CA ILE A 294 -12.28 0.24 21.20
C ILE A 294 -11.48 0.90 22.34
N LEU A 295 -10.45 1.69 21.98
CA LEU A 295 -9.67 2.46 22.95
C LEU A 295 -10.56 3.40 23.78
N ARG A 296 -11.38 4.25 23.14
CA ARG A 296 -12.30 5.16 23.86
C ARG A 296 -13.29 4.41 24.75
N ASP A 297 -13.79 3.26 24.32
CA ASP A 297 -14.71 2.45 25.11
C ASP A 297 -14.01 1.82 26.31
N ALA A 298 -12.75 1.39 26.17
CA ALA A 298 -11.91 0.89 27.25
C ALA A 298 -11.55 2.01 28.23
N GLU A 299 -11.14 3.19 27.77
CA GLU A 299 -10.86 4.37 28.61
C GLU A 299 -12.09 4.77 29.45
N ARG A 300 -13.29 4.72 28.87
CA ARG A 300 -14.53 5.00 29.63
C ARG A 300 -14.78 4.00 30.76
N ARG A 301 -14.39 2.73 30.58
CA ARG A 301 -14.54 1.70 31.62
C ARG A 301 -13.44 1.75 32.68
N LEU A 302 -12.20 1.99 32.26
CA LEU A 302 -11.04 2.00 33.14
C LEU A 302 -10.81 3.35 33.86
N GLY A 303 -11.51 4.40 33.42
CA GLY A 303 -11.23 5.77 33.85
C GLY A 303 -10.13 6.43 32.99
N PRO A 304 -9.90 7.75 33.22
CA PRO A 304 -8.90 8.49 32.45
C PRO A 304 -7.50 7.93 32.68
N PRO A 305 -6.62 7.99 31.65
CA PRO A 305 -5.26 7.51 31.77
C PRO A 305 -4.49 8.27 32.86
N PRO A 306 -3.84 7.58 33.81
CA PRO A 306 -3.08 8.23 34.89
C PRO A 306 -1.81 8.95 34.41
N ALA A 307 -1.33 8.64 33.20
CA ALA A 307 -0.23 9.33 32.53
C ALA A 307 -0.46 9.36 31.01
N PRO A 308 0.14 10.31 30.28
CA PRO A 308 0.11 10.30 28.81
C PRO A 308 0.62 8.98 28.23
N TYR A 309 -0.10 8.48 27.23
CA TYR A 309 0.28 7.27 26.51
C TYR A 309 0.06 7.44 25.01
N ALA A 310 0.65 6.54 24.22
CA ALA A 310 0.36 6.38 22.81
C ALA A 310 0.08 4.91 22.49
N PHE A 311 -0.96 4.66 21.72
CA PHE A 311 -1.23 3.36 21.12
C PHE A 311 -0.75 3.36 19.68
N MET A 312 0.21 2.49 19.37
CA MET A 312 0.85 2.37 18.07
C MET A 312 0.38 1.10 17.38
N VAL A 313 -0.01 1.20 16.11
CA VAL A 313 -0.15 0.07 15.20
C VAL A 313 1.14 -0.12 14.42
N LEU A 314 1.42 -1.36 14.03
CA LEU A 314 2.71 -1.77 13.47
C LEU A 314 2.56 -2.52 12.14
N GLY A 315 3.66 -2.73 11.46
CA GLY A 315 3.74 -3.59 10.29
C GLY A 315 2.78 -3.19 9.17
N SER A 316 2.03 -4.14 8.61
CA SER A 316 1.13 -3.89 7.47
C SER A 316 -0.01 -2.92 7.81
N HIS A 317 -0.48 -2.89 9.06
CA HIS A 317 -1.50 -1.94 9.51
C HIS A 317 -0.94 -0.51 9.51
N ALA A 318 0.27 -0.31 10.06
CA ALA A 318 0.93 0.99 10.06
C ALA A 318 1.24 1.50 8.64
N ARG A 319 1.56 0.59 7.71
CA ARG A 319 1.81 0.93 6.30
C ARG A 319 0.54 1.18 5.49
N LEU A 320 -0.66 1.01 6.06
CA LEU A 320 -1.94 1.07 5.35
C LEU A 320 -2.02 0.05 4.20
N GLU A 321 -1.50 -1.14 4.43
CA GLU A 321 -1.46 -2.28 3.50
C GLU A 321 -2.26 -3.48 4.04
N ALA A 322 -3.21 -3.21 4.93
CA ALA A 322 -4.06 -4.23 5.52
C ALA A 322 -4.89 -4.95 4.46
N THR A 323 -5.11 -6.26 4.67
CA THR A 323 -5.93 -7.12 3.81
C THR A 323 -6.99 -7.81 4.65
N LEU A 324 -7.79 -8.71 4.04
CA LEU A 324 -8.82 -9.47 4.76
C LEU A 324 -8.24 -10.46 5.79
N HIS A 325 -6.95 -10.77 5.70
CA HIS A 325 -6.24 -11.61 6.67
C HIS A 325 -5.06 -10.83 7.25
N THR A 326 -5.33 -10.12 8.34
CA THR A 326 -4.36 -9.31 9.09
C THR A 326 -4.49 -9.67 10.56
N ASP A 327 -3.37 -10.03 11.18
CA ASP A 327 -3.24 -10.22 12.63
C ASP A 327 -3.04 -8.90 13.37
N GLN A 328 -3.06 -8.96 14.69
CA GLN A 328 -2.88 -7.80 15.54
C GLN A 328 -1.39 -7.55 15.77
N ASP A 329 -0.86 -6.45 15.20
CA ASP A 329 0.49 -5.98 15.49
C ASP A 329 0.38 -4.56 16.06
N HIS A 330 0.61 -4.39 17.38
CA HIS A 330 0.50 -3.11 18.05
C HIS A 330 1.26 -3.04 19.37
N ALA A 331 1.52 -1.82 19.84
CA ALA A 331 2.30 -1.54 21.03
C ALA A 331 1.76 -0.33 21.79
N ILE A 332 2.20 -0.15 23.04
CA ILE A 332 1.94 1.04 23.83
C ILE A 332 3.26 1.69 24.25
N ALA A 333 3.34 3.01 24.09
CA ALA A 333 4.34 3.84 24.74
C ALA A 333 3.70 4.62 25.90
N LEU A 334 4.36 4.67 27.05
CA LEU A 334 3.99 5.47 28.20
C LEU A 334 4.94 6.65 28.35
N ALA A 335 4.47 7.74 28.92
CA ALA A 335 5.33 8.85 29.32
C ALA A 335 6.43 8.36 30.29
N ASP A 336 7.60 9.01 30.29
CA ASP A 336 8.77 8.56 31.04
C ASP A 336 8.59 8.68 32.56
N ASP A 337 7.72 9.55 33.01
CA ASP A 337 7.33 9.74 34.41
C ASP A 337 6.15 8.84 34.85
N ALA A 338 5.66 7.96 33.97
CA ALA A 338 4.58 7.04 34.27
C ALA A 338 4.91 6.14 35.48
N GLY A 339 4.05 6.15 36.50
CA GLY A 339 4.17 5.34 37.70
C GLY A 339 3.52 3.95 37.54
N PRO A 340 3.59 3.11 38.62
CA PRO A 340 3.02 1.75 38.61
C PRO A 340 1.51 1.72 38.31
N GLU A 341 0.76 2.76 38.69
CA GLU A 341 -0.67 2.89 38.42
C GLU A 341 -0.92 3.02 36.91
N ALA A 342 -0.13 3.83 36.21
CA ALA A 342 -0.22 3.98 34.75
C ALA A 342 0.20 2.70 34.01
N GLU A 343 1.20 1.98 34.51
CA GLU A 343 1.62 0.68 33.97
C GLU A 343 0.50 -0.37 34.13
N ALA A 344 -0.17 -0.43 35.28
CA ALA A 344 -1.29 -1.33 35.53
C ALA A 344 -2.52 -0.95 34.67
N TRP A 345 -2.82 0.34 34.56
CA TRP A 345 -3.90 0.83 33.71
C TRP A 345 -3.65 0.48 32.22
N ALA A 346 -2.44 0.72 31.73
CA ALA A 346 -2.06 0.39 30.37
C ALA A 346 -2.10 -1.13 30.08
N ALA A 347 -1.84 -1.96 31.08
CA ALA A 347 -2.00 -3.41 30.97
C ALA A 347 -3.47 -3.79 30.78
N ALA A 348 -4.36 -3.23 31.60
CA ALA A 348 -5.80 -3.45 31.48
C ALA A 348 -6.35 -2.92 30.13
N LEU A 349 -5.91 -1.74 29.70
CA LEU A 349 -6.25 -1.17 28.39
C LEU A 349 -5.84 -2.13 27.25
N ALA A 350 -4.61 -2.64 27.30
CA ALA A 350 -4.09 -3.55 26.29
C ALA A 350 -4.90 -4.84 26.18
N ASP A 351 -5.30 -5.42 27.31
CA ASP A 351 -6.13 -6.64 27.35
C ASP A 351 -7.53 -6.39 26.77
N GLU A 352 -8.13 -5.24 27.10
CA GLU A 352 -9.42 -4.81 26.54
C GLU A 352 -9.34 -4.64 25.00
N VAL A 353 -8.27 -4.01 24.49
CA VAL A 353 -8.09 -3.78 23.06
C VAL A 353 -7.83 -5.11 22.33
N VAL A 354 -6.94 -5.95 22.85
CA VAL A 354 -6.65 -7.26 22.26
C VAL A 354 -7.92 -8.12 22.19
N GLY A 355 -8.67 -8.21 23.28
CA GLY A 355 -9.92 -8.96 23.31
C GLY A 355 -11.00 -8.35 22.41
N GLY A 356 -11.07 -7.02 22.33
CA GLY A 356 -11.98 -6.30 21.47
C GLY A 356 -11.73 -6.59 19.97
N LEU A 357 -10.49 -6.49 19.54
CA LEU A 357 -10.07 -6.78 18.18
C LEU A 357 -10.25 -8.26 17.82
N GLU A 358 -9.93 -9.18 18.74
CA GLU A 358 -10.11 -10.63 18.53
C GLU A 358 -11.60 -10.95 18.25
N ARG A 359 -12.52 -10.40 19.02
CA ARG A 359 -13.98 -10.54 18.78
C ARG A 359 -14.41 -9.95 17.44
N CYS A 360 -13.77 -8.87 16.99
CA CYS A 360 -14.01 -8.29 15.66
C CYS A 360 -13.35 -9.09 14.52
N GLY A 361 -12.72 -10.24 14.82
CA GLY A 361 -12.15 -11.15 13.84
C GLY A 361 -10.72 -10.80 13.39
N PHE A 362 -9.97 -10.07 14.23
CA PHE A 362 -8.53 -9.87 14.07
C PHE A 362 -7.80 -10.85 14.99
N PRO A 363 -7.19 -11.92 14.47
CA PRO A 363 -6.52 -12.92 15.30
C PRO A 363 -5.31 -12.33 16.01
N ARG A 364 -4.96 -12.92 17.15
CA ARG A 364 -3.74 -12.56 17.88
C ARG A 364 -2.50 -12.84 17.04
N CYS A 365 -1.50 -11.96 17.14
CA CYS A 365 -0.22 -12.16 16.48
C CYS A 365 0.49 -13.40 17.06
N PRO A 366 0.83 -14.42 16.24
CA PRO A 366 1.56 -15.59 16.72
C PRO A 366 2.94 -15.27 17.30
N GLY A 367 3.55 -14.16 16.87
CA GLY A 367 4.83 -13.65 17.37
C GLY A 367 4.72 -12.88 18.68
N GLY A 368 3.50 -12.70 19.22
CA GLY A 368 3.29 -11.95 20.46
C GLY A 368 3.61 -10.44 20.36
N ILE A 369 3.53 -9.87 19.14
CA ILE A 369 3.76 -8.44 18.90
C ILE A 369 2.45 -7.68 19.20
N MET A 370 2.09 -7.65 20.47
CA MET A 370 0.84 -7.03 20.94
C MET A 370 1.10 -6.22 22.22
N ALA A 371 0.32 -5.17 22.43
CA ALA A 371 0.40 -4.31 23.63
C ALA A 371 0.16 -5.07 24.94
N SER A 372 -0.54 -6.22 24.92
CA SER A 372 -0.69 -7.10 26.09
C SER A 372 0.63 -7.74 26.52
N ASN A 373 1.62 -7.86 25.62
CA ASN A 373 2.95 -8.28 25.97
C ASN A 373 3.71 -7.16 26.68
N PRO A 374 4.19 -7.35 27.94
CA PRO A 374 4.92 -6.30 28.68
C PRO A 374 6.15 -5.76 27.96
N ARG A 375 6.80 -6.56 27.09
CA ARG A 375 7.95 -6.13 26.27
C ARG A 375 7.58 -4.98 25.32
N TRP A 376 6.33 -4.92 24.88
CA TRP A 376 5.83 -3.96 23.89
C TRP A 376 4.91 -2.89 24.51
N ARG A 377 4.88 -2.81 25.85
CA ARG A 377 4.17 -1.82 26.64
C ARG A 377 5.15 -1.20 27.62
N VAL A 378 5.94 -0.25 27.15
CA VAL A 378 7.06 0.33 27.90
C VAL A 378 7.06 1.86 27.77
N ARG A 379 7.90 2.53 28.57
CA ARG A 379 8.09 3.98 28.53
C ARG A 379 8.76 4.42 27.23
N LEU A 380 8.54 5.68 26.83
CA LEU A 380 9.04 6.23 25.58
C LEU A 380 10.56 6.17 25.49
N ALA A 381 11.29 6.53 26.55
CA ALA A 381 12.73 6.40 26.62
C ALA A 381 13.23 4.94 26.42
N THR A 382 12.42 3.95 26.81
CA THR A 382 12.76 2.54 26.54
C THR A 382 12.57 2.19 25.08
N TRP A 383 11.52 2.73 24.41
CA TRP A 383 11.35 2.60 22.96
C TRP A 383 12.52 3.21 22.19
N GLU A 384 12.93 4.44 22.55
CA GLU A 384 14.11 5.07 21.94
C GLU A 384 15.37 4.23 22.10
N ARG A 385 15.58 3.66 23.29
CA ARG A 385 16.72 2.77 23.56
C ARG A 385 16.65 1.48 22.74
N TYR A 386 15.45 0.87 22.56
CA TYR A 386 15.28 -0.29 21.70
C TYR A 386 15.66 0.04 20.25
N PHE A 387 15.17 1.13 19.71
CA PHE A 387 15.43 1.52 18.33
C PHE A 387 16.92 1.80 18.08
N ARG A 388 17.60 2.49 19.03
CA ARG A 388 19.06 2.70 18.93
C ARG A 388 19.82 1.39 19.03
N ALA A 389 19.50 0.53 20.00
CA ALA A 389 20.17 -0.74 20.18
C ALA A 389 20.03 -1.66 18.95
N TRP A 390 18.87 -1.69 18.29
CA TRP A 390 18.67 -2.47 17.07
C TRP A 390 19.56 -2.00 15.90
N MET A 391 19.91 -0.72 15.85
CA MET A 391 20.81 -0.18 14.83
C MET A 391 22.29 -0.36 15.20
N GLU A 392 22.62 -0.22 16.48
CA GLU A 392 23.98 -0.31 17.00
C GLU A 392 24.48 -1.76 17.08
N GLU A 393 23.61 -2.67 17.52
CA GLU A 393 23.88 -4.11 17.71
C GLU A 393 22.88 -4.97 16.92
N PRO A 394 22.96 -4.96 15.57
CA PRO A 394 21.97 -5.61 14.71
C PRO A 394 22.16 -7.13 14.65
N ASP A 395 21.82 -7.85 15.72
CA ASP A 395 21.69 -9.29 15.71
C ASP A 395 20.43 -9.76 14.94
N GLU A 396 20.22 -11.05 14.82
CA GLU A 396 19.11 -11.62 14.06
C GLU A 396 17.74 -11.21 14.63
N GLN A 397 17.61 -11.13 15.95
CA GLN A 397 16.37 -10.71 16.61
C GLN A 397 16.13 -9.20 16.44
N ALA A 398 17.15 -8.38 16.60
CA ALA A 398 17.09 -6.93 16.38
C ALA A 398 16.64 -6.60 14.93
N LEU A 399 17.20 -7.31 13.95
CA LEU A 399 16.81 -7.16 12.55
C LEU A 399 15.33 -7.59 12.33
N ALA A 400 14.89 -8.70 12.94
CA ALA A 400 13.51 -9.12 12.87
C ALA A 400 12.57 -8.11 13.53
N ASP A 401 12.89 -7.60 14.72
CA ASP A 401 12.13 -6.55 15.40
C ASP A 401 12.05 -5.27 14.54
N THR A 402 13.16 -4.87 13.91
CA THR A 402 13.22 -3.71 13.01
C THR A 402 12.22 -3.82 11.86
N THR A 403 12.03 -5.00 11.27
CA THR A 403 11.09 -5.19 10.15
C THR A 403 9.63 -4.95 10.53
N ILE A 404 9.32 -4.94 11.81
CA ILE A 404 7.98 -4.72 12.35
C ILE A 404 7.86 -3.30 12.92
N PHE A 405 8.75 -2.94 13.84
CA PHE A 405 8.63 -1.75 14.67
C PHE A 405 9.06 -0.44 13.99
N PHE A 406 9.90 -0.47 12.95
CA PHE A 406 10.23 0.75 12.19
C PHE A 406 9.08 1.20 11.29
N ASP A 407 8.09 0.33 11.07
CA ASP A 407 6.81 0.70 10.45
C ASP A 407 5.76 0.85 11.57
N PHE A 408 5.76 1.98 12.25
CA PHE A 408 4.79 2.31 13.29
C PHE A 408 3.94 3.54 12.92
N ARG A 409 2.75 3.63 13.50
CA ARG A 409 1.85 4.78 13.39
C ARG A 409 0.97 4.87 14.64
N GLN A 410 0.85 6.08 15.20
CA GLN A 410 -0.02 6.32 16.35
C GLN A 410 -1.50 6.36 15.91
N VAL A 411 -2.37 5.67 16.65
CA VAL A 411 -3.82 5.62 16.41
C VAL A 411 -4.61 6.15 17.62
N GLY A 412 -4.03 6.20 18.81
CA GLY A 412 -4.68 6.70 20.00
C GLY A 412 -3.71 7.18 21.06
N GLY A 413 -4.25 7.81 22.12
CA GLY A 413 -3.47 8.42 23.19
C GLY A 413 -3.01 9.83 22.87
N THR A 414 -2.39 10.50 23.86
CA THR A 414 -1.98 11.91 23.81
C THR A 414 -0.46 12.11 23.76
N LEU A 415 0.32 11.05 23.94
CA LEU A 415 1.79 11.10 23.86
C LEU A 415 2.21 11.11 22.36
N ASP A 416 3.01 12.09 21.97
CA ASP A 416 3.50 12.19 20.58
C ASP A 416 4.73 11.31 20.37
N VAL A 417 4.51 10.10 19.86
CA VAL A 417 5.60 9.16 19.55
C VAL A 417 6.29 9.46 18.23
N ASP A 418 5.62 10.12 17.30
CA ASP A 418 6.23 10.49 16.01
C ASP A 418 7.33 11.52 16.22
N ALA A 419 7.10 12.54 17.06
CA ALA A 419 8.12 13.54 17.38
C ALA A 419 9.37 12.94 18.03
N SER A 420 9.24 11.86 18.79
CA SER A 420 10.36 11.22 19.51
C SER A 420 11.03 10.10 18.71
N LEU A 421 10.28 9.18 18.12
CA LEU A 421 10.83 7.97 17.51
C LEU A 421 11.23 8.15 16.04
N ARG A 422 10.53 9.01 15.26
CA ARG A 422 10.92 9.26 13.85
C ARG A 422 12.35 9.79 13.69
N PRO A 423 12.81 10.77 14.51
CA PRO A 423 14.21 11.20 14.47
C PRO A 423 15.21 10.08 14.78
N VAL A 424 14.84 9.14 15.69
CA VAL A 424 15.71 7.99 16.00
C VAL A 424 15.79 7.04 14.80
N VAL A 425 14.66 6.71 14.16
CA VAL A 425 14.65 5.91 12.92
C VAL A 425 15.47 6.57 11.81
N GLY A 426 15.41 7.91 11.70
CA GLY A 426 16.22 8.67 10.74
C GLY A 426 17.73 8.52 10.93
N GLN A 427 18.21 8.15 12.13
CA GLN A 427 19.61 7.88 12.39
C GLN A 427 20.13 6.61 11.66
N ALA A 428 19.24 5.76 11.12
CA ALA A 428 19.63 4.59 10.33
C ALA A 428 20.61 4.94 9.19
N THR A 429 20.50 6.14 8.61
CA THR A 429 21.45 6.63 7.58
C THR A 429 22.90 6.66 8.06
N ALA A 430 23.14 6.83 9.36
CA ALA A 430 24.46 6.84 9.97
C ALA A 430 24.99 5.42 10.34
N HIS A 431 24.19 4.37 10.13
CA HIS A 431 24.51 2.98 10.48
C HIS A 431 24.60 2.06 9.24
N PRO A 432 25.62 2.22 8.37
CA PRO A 432 25.72 1.45 7.12
C PRO A 432 25.83 -0.06 7.33
N ALA A 433 26.43 -0.53 8.42
CA ALA A 433 26.51 -1.95 8.76
C ALA A 433 25.13 -2.53 9.10
N PHE A 434 24.29 -1.77 9.81
CA PHE A 434 22.89 -2.13 10.07
C PHE A 434 22.11 -2.26 8.76
N LEU A 435 22.19 -1.25 7.88
CA LEU A 435 21.51 -1.26 6.59
C LEU A 435 21.95 -2.45 5.73
N ALA A 436 23.26 -2.75 5.69
CA ALA A 436 23.78 -3.90 4.96
C ALA A 436 23.23 -5.23 5.50
N ARG A 437 23.18 -5.41 6.83
CA ARG A 437 22.62 -6.63 7.46
C ARG A 437 21.12 -6.74 7.25
N LEU A 438 20.38 -5.63 7.33
CA LEU A 438 18.93 -5.59 7.05
C LEU A 438 18.67 -5.98 5.59
N ALA A 439 19.46 -5.47 4.64
CA ALA A 439 19.40 -5.86 3.25
C ALA A 439 19.69 -7.36 3.06
N LEU A 440 20.76 -7.89 3.70
CA LEU A 440 21.07 -9.32 3.64
C LEU A 440 19.92 -10.19 4.14
N MET A 441 19.20 -9.77 5.17
CA MET A 441 18.03 -10.49 5.65
C MET A 441 16.92 -10.51 4.59
N ALA A 442 16.66 -9.38 3.91
CA ALA A 442 15.73 -9.32 2.78
C ALA A 442 16.17 -10.24 1.61
N LEU A 443 17.48 -10.33 1.37
CA LEU A 443 18.07 -11.16 0.31
C LEU A 443 18.03 -12.68 0.62
N ARG A 444 17.97 -13.09 1.89
CA ARG A 444 17.90 -14.51 2.31
C ARG A 444 16.55 -15.17 2.04
N ARG A 445 15.52 -14.40 1.69
CA ARG A 445 14.21 -14.97 1.37
C ARG A 445 14.31 -15.81 0.09
N GLU A 446 14.00 -17.09 0.20
CA GLU A 446 14.05 -18.02 -0.93
C GLU A 446 13.02 -17.66 -2.00
N SER A 447 13.46 -17.68 -3.26
CA SER A 447 12.57 -17.63 -4.41
C SER A 447 11.67 -18.87 -4.46
N PRO A 448 10.37 -18.72 -4.76
CA PRO A 448 9.48 -19.87 -4.92
C PRO A 448 9.62 -20.55 -6.29
N LEU A 449 10.71 -20.32 -6.99
CA LEU A 449 11.03 -21.00 -8.25
C LEU A 449 11.92 -22.22 -8.00
N ASP A 450 11.69 -23.28 -8.76
CA ASP A 450 12.61 -24.42 -8.78
C ASP A 450 13.78 -24.18 -9.76
N MET A 451 14.70 -25.13 -9.85
CA MET A 451 15.86 -25.06 -10.72
C MET A 451 15.51 -24.95 -12.22
N PHE A 452 14.25 -25.26 -12.59
CA PHE A 452 13.73 -25.11 -13.95
C PHE A 452 12.91 -23.81 -14.12
N GLY A 453 12.91 -22.93 -13.11
CA GLY A 453 12.15 -21.67 -13.10
C GLY A 453 10.64 -21.86 -13.02
N GLN A 454 10.16 -23.02 -12.55
CA GLN A 454 8.73 -23.27 -12.33
C GLN A 454 8.34 -22.91 -10.89
N LEU A 455 7.07 -22.50 -10.69
CA LEU A 455 6.55 -22.19 -9.36
C LEU A 455 6.57 -23.45 -8.46
N ARG A 456 7.36 -23.37 -7.40
CA ARG A 456 7.46 -24.41 -6.38
C ARG A 456 6.48 -24.09 -5.25
N GLY A 457 5.26 -24.63 -5.33
CA GLY A 457 4.31 -24.56 -4.22
C GLY A 457 4.69 -25.50 -3.08
N ILE A 458 4.35 -25.11 -1.85
CA ILE A 458 4.41 -25.96 -0.65
C ILE A 458 3.25 -26.97 -0.72
N ARG A 459 3.49 -28.22 -0.37
CA ARG A 459 2.44 -29.25 -0.36
C ARG A 459 1.58 -29.12 0.92
N GLN A 460 0.30 -28.80 0.73
CA GLN A 460 -0.70 -28.78 1.79
C GLN A 460 -1.79 -29.83 1.48
N GLY A 461 -1.67 -30.99 2.10
CA GLY A 461 -2.52 -32.13 1.77
C GLY A 461 -2.35 -32.56 0.30
N ARG A 462 -3.45 -32.51 -0.48
CA ARG A 462 -3.46 -32.83 -1.91
C ARG A 462 -3.18 -31.64 -2.84
N ARG A 463 -3.07 -30.41 -2.31
CA ARG A 463 -2.88 -29.19 -3.08
C ARG A 463 -1.45 -28.69 -2.98
N ARG A 464 -0.98 -28.00 -4.02
CA ARG A 464 0.23 -27.18 -3.97
C ARG A 464 -0.21 -25.72 -3.79
N VAL A 465 0.29 -25.07 -2.75
CA VAL A 465 -0.04 -23.67 -2.41
C VAL A 465 1.21 -22.81 -2.41
N LEU A 466 1.03 -21.54 -2.73
CA LEU A 466 2.08 -20.53 -2.70
C LEU A 466 1.74 -19.49 -1.64
N ASP A 467 2.61 -19.33 -0.64
CA ASP A 467 2.51 -18.25 0.33
C ASP A 467 3.00 -16.94 -0.31
N LEU A 468 2.07 -16.14 -0.83
CA LEU A 468 2.40 -14.87 -1.48
C LEU A 468 2.91 -13.82 -0.50
N LYS A 469 2.43 -13.84 0.78
CA LYS A 469 2.90 -12.90 1.80
C LYS A 469 4.38 -13.13 2.09
N LEU A 470 4.78 -14.36 2.41
CA LEU A 470 6.14 -14.66 2.84
C LEU A 470 7.13 -14.77 1.68
N ARG A 471 6.72 -15.35 0.54
CA ARG A 471 7.62 -15.66 -0.57
C ARG A 471 7.76 -14.52 -1.59
N GLY A 472 6.82 -13.56 -1.62
CA GLY A 472 6.83 -12.45 -2.57
C GLY A 472 6.79 -11.09 -1.89
N ILE A 473 5.64 -10.74 -1.31
CA ILE A 473 5.34 -9.40 -0.79
C ILE A 473 6.37 -8.97 0.28
N ALA A 474 6.68 -9.83 1.23
CA ALA A 474 7.59 -9.49 2.32
C ALA A 474 9.01 -9.10 1.82
N GLY A 475 9.50 -9.76 0.75
CA GLY A 475 10.79 -9.40 0.16
C GLY A 475 10.80 -7.98 -0.44
N ILE A 476 9.70 -7.59 -1.10
CA ILE A 476 9.55 -6.24 -1.67
C ILE A 476 9.44 -5.20 -0.55
N VAL A 477 8.64 -5.48 0.49
CA VAL A 477 8.49 -4.62 1.66
C VAL A 477 9.83 -4.37 2.36
N ASP A 478 10.61 -5.43 2.56
CA ASP A 478 11.92 -5.34 3.21
C ASP A 478 12.90 -4.51 2.38
N LEU A 479 12.96 -4.71 1.05
CA LEU A 479 13.78 -3.90 0.15
C LEU A 479 13.34 -2.43 0.13
N ALA A 480 12.05 -2.15 0.03
CA ALA A 480 11.51 -0.80 0.06
C ALA A 480 11.85 -0.07 1.39
N ARG A 481 11.83 -0.81 2.52
CA ARG A 481 12.25 -0.28 3.82
C ARG A 481 13.73 0.06 3.85
N VAL A 482 14.60 -0.83 3.35
CA VAL A 482 16.05 -0.57 3.27
C VAL A 482 16.32 0.69 2.47
N PHE A 483 15.73 0.85 1.29
CA PHE A 483 15.90 2.06 0.46
C PHE A 483 15.40 3.33 1.15
N ALA A 484 14.26 3.24 1.86
CA ALA A 484 13.72 4.38 2.59
C ALA A 484 14.64 4.79 3.76
N LEU A 485 15.14 3.82 4.53
CA LEU A 485 16.05 4.06 5.65
C LEU A 485 17.40 4.62 5.16
N GLU A 486 17.97 4.07 4.09
CA GLU A 486 19.20 4.59 3.46
C GLU A 486 19.04 6.04 3.00
N ALA A 487 17.88 6.35 2.44
CA ALA A 487 17.54 7.70 1.94
C ALA A 487 17.06 8.68 3.03
N GLY A 488 16.94 8.24 4.29
CA GLY A 488 16.41 9.06 5.40
C GLY A 488 14.93 9.44 5.20
N VAL A 489 14.14 8.62 4.50
CA VAL A 489 12.73 8.87 4.20
C VAL A 489 11.86 8.32 5.32
N PRO A 490 11.01 9.14 5.96
CA PRO A 490 10.18 8.72 7.11
C PRO A 490 8.93 7.91 6.71
N GLU A 491 8.63 7.83 5.42
CA GLU A 491 7.44 7.13 4.92
C GLU A 491 7.43 5.65 5.27
N THR A 492 6.24 5.10 5.54
CA THR A 492 6.08 3.68 5.87
C THR A 492 5.49 2.86 4.72
N ASN A 493 4.56 3.44 3.93
CA ASN A 493 3.90 2.75 2.83
C ASN A 493 4.87 2.27 1.76
N THR A 494 4.77 1.01 1.37
CA THR A 494 5.72 0.35 0.45
C THR A 494 5.74 1.00 -0.94
N LEU A 495 4.58 1.31 -1.53
CA LEU A 495 4.52 1.94 -2.84
C LEU A 495 5.07 3.36 -2.84
N VAL A 496 4.81 4.13 -1.76
CA VAL A 496 5.38 5.47 -1.60
C VAL A 496 6.90 5.40 -1.48
N ARG A 497 7.42 4.49 -0.66
CA ARG A 497 8.87 4.23 -0.55
C ARG A 497 9.52 3.91 -1.88
N LEU A 498 8.91 3.02 -2.68
CA LEU A 498 9.43 2.64 -4.00
C LEU A 498 9.36 3.79 -5.01
N ARG A 499 8.28 4.58 -5.02
CA ARG A 499 8.18 5.78 -5.86
C ARG A 499 9.27 6.81 -5.52
N LEU A 500 9.54 7.02 -4.23
CA LEU A 500 10.61 7.91 -3.78
C LEU A 500 12.00 7.37 -4.11
N ALA A 501 12.20 6.06 -4.04
CA ALA A 501 13.44 5.40 -4.46
C ALA A 501 13.67 5.55 -5.98
N ALA A 502 12.64 5.36 -6.79
CA ALA A 502 12.67 5.59 -8.24
C ALA A 502 13.05 7.04 -8.58
N ALA A 503 12.44 8.03 -7.88
CA ALA A 503 12.76 9.45 -8.07
C ALA A 503 14.21 9.79 -7.71
N ARG A 504 14.90 8.95 -6.94
CA ARG A 504 16.33 9.06 -6.62
C ARG A 504 17.25 8.24 -7.52
N GLY A 505 16.70 7.67 -8.60
CA GLY A 505 17.48 6.94 -9.63
C GLY A 505 17.69 5.46 -9.32
N LEU A 506 16.86 4.84 -8.48
CA LEU A 506 16.88 3.39 -8.31
C LEU A 506 16.02 2.71 -9.39
N ASP A 507 16.67 2.25 -10.44
CA ASP A 507 16.04 1.73 -11.66
C ASP A 507 15.10 0.54 -11.43
N VAL A 508 15.35 -0.28 -10.40
CA VAL A 508 14.52 -1.46 -10.09
C VAL A 508 13.24 -1.12 -9.30
N ALA A 509 13.13 0.08 -8.75
CA ALA A 509 12.02 0.45 -7.86
C ALA A 509 10.65 0.49 -8.55
N PRO A 510 10.49 0.99 -9.80
CA PRO A 510 9.22 0.91 -10.51
C PRO A 510 8.73 -0.54 -10.70
N ASP A 511 9.64 -1.44 -11.06
CA ASP A 511 9.32 -2.85 -11.30
C ASP A 511 8.92 -3.56 -9.99
N LEU A 512 9.57 -3.20 -8.87
CA LEU A 512 9.19 -3.69 -7.55
C LEU A 512 7.81 -3.18 -7.12
N ALA A 513 7.46 -1.92 -7.45
CA ALA A 513 6.15 -1.35 -7.15
C ALA A 513 5.03 -2.11 -7.89
N GLU A 514 5.21 -2.36 -9.17
CA GLU A 514 4.26 -3.13 -9.98
C GLU A 514 4.15 -4.59 -9.53
N SER A 515 5.29 -5.18 -9.18
CA SER A 515 5.34 -6.53 -8.61
C SER A 515 4.55 -6.61 -7.30
N PHE A 516 4.68 -5.59 -6.44
CA PHE A 516 3.93 -5.50 -5.20
C PHE A 516 2.43 -5.40 -5.46
N GLU A 517 2.01 -4.51 -6.36
CA GLU A 517 0.59 -4.33 -6.72
C GLU A 517 -0.01 -5.65 -7.24
N PHE A 518 0.68 -6.33 -8.16
CA PHE A 518 0.22 -7.59 -8.72
C PHE A 518 0.10 -8.70 -7.67
N LEU A 519 1.11 -8.87 -6.83
CA LEU A 519 1.08 -9.87 -5.75
C LEU A 519 -0.06 -9.61 -4.75
N GLN A 520 -0.25 -8.36 -4.35
CA GLN A 520 -1.36 -7.97 -3.48
C GLN A 520 -2.72 -8.22 -4.13
N GLN A 521 -2.87 -7.95 -5.42
CA GLN A 521 -4.11 -8.21 -6.15
C GLN A 521 -4.44 -9.71 -6.20
N VAL A 522 -3.46 -10.57 -6.52
CA VAL A 522 -3.66 -12.03 -6.52
C VAL A 522 -4.02 -12.54 -5.12
N ARG A 523 -3.33 -12.02 -4.09
CA ARG A 523 -3.59 -12.36 -2.69
C ARG A 523 -4.99 -11.95 -2.25
N LEU A 524 -5.40 -10.72 -2.50
CA LEU A 524 -6.73 -10.21 -2.14
C LEU A 524 -7.85 -11.00 -2.83
N ARG A 525 -7.72 -11.31 -4.11
CA ARG A 525 -8.71 -12.14 -4.83
C ARG A 525 -8.85 -13.54 -4.22
N HIS A 526 -7.74 -14.15 -3.82
CA HIS A 526 -7.79 -15.43 -3.11
C HIS A 526 -8.54 -15.29 -1.78
N GLN A 527 -8.22 -14.27 -0.99
CA GLN A 527 -8.87 -14.00 0.29
C GLN A 527 -10.39 -13.76 0.14
N VAL A 528 -10.79 -13.00 -0.89
CA VAL A 528 -12.22 -12.79 -1.22
C VAL A 528 -12.92 -14.10 -1.60
N ARG A 529 -12.28 -14.96 -2.40
CA ARG A 529 -12.85 -16.28 -2.72
C ARG A 529 -13.10 -17.12 -1.48
N ARG A 530 -12.14 -17.11 -0.54
CA ARG A 530 -12.28 -17.83 0.73
C ARG A 530 -13.42 -17.27 1.57
N LEU A 531 -13.49 -15.95 1.70
CA LEU A 531 -14.57 -15.27 2.41
C LEU A 531 -15.94 -15.65 1.87
N ARG A 532 -16.10 -15.70 0.54
CA ARG A 532 -17.38 -16.04 -0.12
C ARG A 532 -17.85 -17.47 0.10
N VAL A 533 -16.92 -18.40 0.33
CA VAL A 533 -17.26 -19.79 0.68
C VAL A 533 -17.36 -20.02 2.19
N GLY A 534 -17.33 -18.94 2.99
CA GLY A 534 -17.41 -19.02 4.45
C GLY A 534 -16.15 -19.57 5.11
N ALA A 535 -15.01 -19.58 4.42
CA ALA A 535 -13.72 -19.99 4.96
C ALA A 535 -12.92 -18.77 5.42
N GLU A 536 -12.14 -18.93 6.49
CA GLU A 536 -11.23 -17.86 6.94
C GLU A 536 -10.22 -17.51 5.84
N PRO A 537 -10.06 -16.21 5.49
CA PRO A 537 -9.06 -15.75 4.55
C PRO A 537 -7.66 -16.17 4.99
N ASP A 538 -6.78 -16.52 4.04
CA ASP A 538 -5.36 -16.83 4.29
C ASP A 538 -4.46 -16.30 3.16
N ASN A 539 -3.15 -16.58 3.24
CA ASN A 539 -2.15 -16.15 2.26
C ASN A 539 -1.66 -17.28 1.35
N LEU A 540 -2.26 -18.48 1.48
CA LEU A 540 -1.83 -19.71 0.83
C LEU A 540 -2.61 -19.95 -0.47
N VAL A 541 -2.18 -19.31 -1.55
CA VAL A 541 -2.86 -19.37 -2.84
C VAL A 541 -2.61 -20.72 -3.52
N PRO A 542 -3.66 -21.54 -3.76
CA PRO A 542 -3.50 -22.78 -4.51
C PRO A 542 -3.03 -22.51 -5.94
N LEU A 543 -2.01 -23.22 -6.41
CA LEU A 543 -1.55 -23.06 -7.79
C LEU A 543 -2.64 -23.38 -8.82
N SER A 544 -3.62 -24.21 -8.45
CA SER A 544 -4.78 -24.52 -9.31
C SER A 544 -5.76 -23.36 -9.46
N GLU A 545 -5.75 -22.37 -8.57
CA GLU A 545 -6.60 -21.16 -8.66
C GLU A 545 -6.02 -20.10 -9.58
N LEU A 546 -4.72 -20.21 -9.91
CA LEU A 546 -4.04 -19.30 -10.81
C LEU A 546 -4.30 -19.71 -12.26
N THR A 547 -4.64 -18.74 -13.09
CA THR A 547 -4.67 -18.91 -14.54
C THR A 547 -3.26 -19.17 -15.07
N GLU A 548 -3.15 -19.71 -16.28
CA GLU A 548 -1.82 -19.95 -16.91
C GLU A 548 -1.04 -18.64 -17.09
N LEU A 549 -1.76 -17.56 -17.41
CA LEU A 549 -1.19 -16.23 -17.53
C LEU A 549 -0.63 -15.72 -16.20
N GLU A 550 -1.38 -15.88 -15.10
CA GLU A 550 -0.94 -15.49 -13.77
C GLU A 550 0.26 -16.29 -13.29
N ARG A 551 0.29 -17.60 -13.55
CA ARG A 551 1.46 -18.43 -13.25
C ARG A 551 2.70 -17.96 -14.00
N ARG A 552 2.52 -17.53 -15.26
CA ARG A 552 3.60 -16.98 -16.07
C ARG A 552 4.10 -15.66 -15.47
N TRP A 553 3.21 -14.73 -15.17
CA TRP A 553 3.57 -13.45 -14.56
C TRP A 553 4.24 -13.61 -13.20
N LEU A 554 3.76 -14.51 -12.36
CA LEU A 554 4.42 -14.83 -11.09
C LEU A 554 5.85 -15.36 -11.30
N ARG A 555 6.08 -16.21 -12.31
CA ARG A 555 7.44 -16.67 -12.62
C ARG A 555 8.36 -15.51 -13.02
N ASP A 556 7.88 -14.63 -13.89
CA ASP A 556 8.67 -13.49 -14.37
C ASP A 556 8.94 -12.49 -13.24
N LEU A 557 7.94 -12.24 -12.39
CA LEU A 557 8.06 -11.41 -11.21
C LEU A 557 9.10 -11.98 -10.21
N PHE A 558 9.06 -13.26 -9.91
CA PHE A 558 10.03 -13.84 -8.98
C PHE A 558 11.45 -13.81 -9.53
N ARG A 559 11.63 -13.94 -10.85
CA ARG A 559 12.92 -13.73 -11.51
C ARG A 559 13.39 -12.29 -11.39
N LEU A 560 12.46 -11.33 -11.59
CA LEU A 560 12.74 -9.91 -11.39
C LEU A 560 13.18 -9.63 -9.95
N LEU A 561 12.50 -10.22 -8.96
CA LEU A 561 12.91 -10.09 -7.55
C LEU A 561 14.32 -10.67 -7.30
N ASP A 562 14.67 -11.76 -7.93
CA ASP A 562 16.02 -12.34 -7.81
C ASP A 562 17.09 -11.42 -8.42
N ILE A 563 16.78 -10.74 -9.53
CA ILE A 563 17.66 -9.73 -10.14
C ILE A 563 17.75 -8.48 -9.26
N ALA A 564 16.62 -7.98 -8.78
CA ALA A 564 16.59 -6.84 -7.86
C ALA A 564 17.44 -7.09 -6.60
N ARG A 565 17.37 -8.31 -6.06
CA ARG A 565 18.21 -8.74 -4.94
C ARG A 565 19.72 -8.67 -5.27
N GLN A 566 20.12 -9.10 -6.45
CA GLN A 566 21.52 -9.00 -6.89
C GLN A 566 21.97 -7.55 -7.05
N SER A 567 21.13 -6.68 -7.61
CA SER A 567 21.41 -5.24 -7.73
C SER A 567 21.60 -4.59 -6.37
N VAL A 568 20.73 -4.89 -5.40
CA VAL A 568 20.83 -4.39 -4.02
C VAL A 568 22.12 -4.88 -3.32
N ARG A 569 22.50 -6.14 -3.55
CA ARG A 569 23.75 -6.70 -3.02
C ARG A 569 24.98 -5.89 -3.47
N LEU A 570 25.01 -5.52 -4.76
CA LEU A 570 26.08 -4.71 -5.33
C LEU A 570 26.04 -3.26 -4.83
N HIS A 571 24.85 -2.66 -4.79
CA HIS A 571 24.67 -1.27 -4.34
C HIS A 571 25.14 -1.06 -2.89
N LEU A 572 24.72 -1.93 -1.99
CA LEU A 572 25.03 -1.82 -0.56
C LEU A 572 26.38 -2.46 -0.17
N GLN A 573 27.11 -3.04 -1.13
CA GLN A 573 28.39 -3.73 -0.89
C GLN A 573 28.29 -4.72 0.29
N THR A 574 27.20 -5.49 0.34
CA THR A 574 26.87 -6.33 1.50
C THR A 574 27.95 -7.37 1.80
N ASP A 575 28.74 -7.78 0.80
CA ASP A 575 29.81 -8.78 0.96
C ASP A 575 31.10 -8.18 1.57
N LEU A 576 31.22 -6.84 1.60
CA LEU A 576 32.40 -6.14 2.15
C LEU A 576 32.16 -5.53 3.53
N ARG A 577 30.90 -5.44 3.98
CA ARG A 577 30.50 -4.75 5.23
C ARG A 577 29.95 -5.71 6.32
N THR A 578 30.00 -7.00 6.07
CA THR A 578 29.66 -8.07 7.01
C THR A 578 30.89 -8.71 7.59
#